data_3e32398bd69facd0ceef9abc8e45ae8b
#
_entry.id   3e32398bd69facd0ceef9abc8e45ae8b
#
_cell.length_a   1.000
_cell.length_b   1.000
_cell.length_c   1.000
_cell.angle_alpha   90.00
_cell.angle_beta   90.00
_cell.angle_gamma   90.00
#
_symmetry.space_group_name_H-M   'P 1'
#
loop_
_entity.id
_entity.type
_entity.pdbx_description
1 polymer ?
#
loop_
_entity_poly.entity_id
_entity_poly.type
_entity_poly.pdbx_seq_one_letter_code
_entity_poly.pdbx_strand_id
1 'polypeptide(L)'
;NRCKREVCGSFRYVPLDICSSDDTRKELLATGPDAVVHCAAWTAVDAAEDASVHDKVYSINAFATKNIAEICKELSCKMVYISTDYVFGGQGDIPWGPDCQDFNPLNVYGKSKLAGEQAVSGLLDKFFIVRIAWVFGANGGNFVKTMLRLGKTHDEIRVVNDQIGTPTYTFDLA
;
A
#
# COMPACT_ATOMS: atom_id res chain seq x y z
N ASN A 1 -6.48 -5.73 12.34
CA ASN A 1 -6.77 -4.52 13.10
C ASN A 1 -8.28 -4.27 13.10
N ARG A 2 -8.96 -4.60 14.23
CA ARG A 2 -10.38 -4.28 14.40
C ARG A 2 -10.51 -2.78 14.54
N CYS A 3 -10.91 -2.11 13.49
CA CYS A 3 -11.38 -0.73 13.59
C CYS A 3 -12.73 -0.72 14.31
N LYS A 4 -12.74 -0.40 15.60
CA LYS A 4 -13.97 -0.06 16.31
C LYS A 4 -14.34 1.35 15.88
N ARG A 5 -15.27 1.52 14.96
CA ARG A 5 -15.87 2.82 14.64
C ARG A 5 -17.34 2.66 14.33
N GLU A 6 -18.10 3.50 14.99
CA GLU A 6 -19.41 3.93 14.51
C GLU A 6 -19.17 4.65 13.17
N VAL A 7 -19.59 4.05 12.09
CA VAL A 7 -19.49 4.63 10.75
C VAL A 7 -20.90 4.99 10.33
N CYS A 8 -21.06 6.22 9.89
CA CYS A 8 -22.30 6.70 9.32
C CYS A 8 -22.53 5.98 7.97
N GLY A 9 -23.45 5.03 7.92
CA GLY A 9 -23.78 4.20 6.76
C GLY A 9 -23.75 2.69 7.05
N SER A 10 -24.38 1.90 6.21
CA SER A 10 -24.39 0.44 6.32
C SER A 10 -23.12 -0.14 5.71
N PHE A 11 -22.07 -0.30 6.52
CA PHE A 11 -20.86 -1.01 6.10
C PHE A 11 -20.90 -2.46 6.57
N ARG A 12 -20.57 -3.37 5.66
CA ARG A 12 -20.36 -4.77 5.99
C ARG A 12 -18.85 -5.01 6.16
N TYR A 13 -18.45 -5.47 7.33
CA TYR A 13 -17.08 -5.92 7.59
C TYR A 13 -17.00 -7.42 7.52
N VAL A 14 -16.09 -7.92 6.70
CA VAL A 14 -15.80 -9.35 6.56
C VAL A 14 -14.34 -9.57 6.89
N PRO A 15 -14.00 -10.48 7.85
CA PRO A 15 -12.63 -10.90 8.04
C PRO A 15 -12.17 -11.69 6.83
N LEU A 16 -11.13 -11.21 6.17
CA LEU A 16 -10.59 -11.81 4.95
C LEU A 16 -9.06 -11.82 5.01
N ASP A 17 -8.45 -12.98 4.76
CA ASP A 17 -7.04 -13.09 4.43
C ASP A 17 -6.89 -12.99 2.90
N ILE A 18 -6.33 -11.89 2.43
CA ILE A 18 -6.13 -11.67 0.99
C ILE A 18 -5.16 -12.66 0.35
N CYS A 19 -4.33 -13.35 1.14
CA CYS A 19 -3.44 -14.41 0.67
C CYS A 19 -4.20 -15.72 0.37
N SER A 20 -5.43 -15.89 0.90
CA SER A 20 -6.32 -16.98 0.51
C SER A 20 -7.04 -16.60 -0.80
N SER A 21 -6.57 -17.17 -1.91
CA SER A 21 -7.16 -16.91 -3.24
C SER A 21 -8.63 -17.28 -3.30
N ASP A 22 -9.00 -18.43 -2.71
CA ASP A 22 -10.36 -18.95 -2.76
C ASP A 22 -11.32 -18.07 -1.95
N ASP A 23 -10.91 -17.66 -0.73
CA ASP A 23 -11.74 -16.81 0.12
C ASP A 23 -11.88 -15.41 -0.49
N THR A 24 -10.80 -14.85 -1.02
CA THR A 24 -10.80 -13.55 -1.70
C THR A 24 -11.73 -13.59 -2.92
N ARG A 25 -11.62 -14.63 -3.73
CA ARG A 25 -12.48 -14.82 -4.90
C ARG A 25 -13.95 -14.96 -4.49
N LYS A 26 -14.26 -15.82 -3.54
CA LYS A 26 -15.62 -16.04 -3.03
C LYS A 26 -16.26 -14.73 -2.54
N GLU A 27 -15.53 -13.94 -1.76
CA GLU A 27 -16.07 -12.70 -1.19
C GLU A 27 -16.27 -11.62 -2.26
N LEU A 28 -15.33 -11.43 -3.18
CA LEU A 28 -15.45 -10.46 -4.26
C LEU A 28 -16.57 -10.84 -5.24
N LEU A 29 -16.70 -12.10 -5.62
CA LEU A 29 -17.80 -12.56 -6.47
C LEU A 29 -19.17 -12.39 -5.78
N ALA A 30 -19.26 -12.70 -4.49
CA ALA A 30 -20.49 -12.53 -3.73
C ALA A 30 -20.90 -11.06 -3.55
N THR A 31 -19.91 -10.17 -3.49
CA THR A 31 -20.14 -8.71 -3.33
C THR A 31 -20.46 -8.03 -4.66
N GLY A 32 -19.87 -8.48 -5.78
CA GLY A 32 -20.03 -7.90 -7.11
C GLY A 32 -19.68 -6.40 -7.17
N PRO A 33 -18.49 -5.95 -6.72
CA PRO A 33 -18.18 -4.54 -6.59
C PRO A 33 -18.02 -3.85 -7.96
N ASP A 34 -18.40 -2.58 -8.07
CA ASP A 34 -18.05 -1.71 -9.21
C ASP A 34 -16.59 -1.27 -9.21
N ALA A 35 -15.99 -1.21 -8.02
CA ALA A 35 -14.60 -0.86 -7.83
C ALA A 35 -14.01 -1.51 -6.57
N VAL A 36 -12.73 -1.89 -6.63
CA VAL A 36 -11.95 -2.39 -5.50
C VAL A 36 -10.85 -1.38 -5.17
N VAL A 37 -10.82 -0.89 -3.92
CA VAL A 37 -9.73 -0.07 -3.39
C VAL A 37 -8.83 -0.97 -2.54
N HIS A 38 -7.66 -1.33 -3.09
CA HIS A 38 -6.74 -2.26 -2.45
C HIS A 38 -5.69 -1.51 -1.62
N CYS A 39 -5.95 -1.45 -0.29
CA CYS A 39 -5.10 -0.78 0.68
C CYS A 39 -4.26 -1.74 1.53
N ALA A 40 -4.52 -3.05 1.46
CA ALA A 40 -3.79 -4.04 2.26
C ALA A 40 -2.38 -4.23 1.73
N ALA A 41 -1.39 -4.17 2.61
CA ALA A 41 0.01 -4.38 2.28
C ALA A 41 0.84 -4.76 3.51
N TRP A 42 1.95 -5.42 3.29
CA TRP A 42 3.07 -5.44 4.22
C TRP A 42 3.79 -4.09 4.10
N THR A 43 3.84 -3.31 5.18
CA THR A 43 4.38 -1.94 5.18
C THR A 43 5.58 -1.75 6.11
N ALA A 44 6.03 -2.79 6.81
CA ALA A 44 7.22 -2.75 7.66
C ALA A 44 8.47 -2.90 6.77
N VAL A 45 8.98 -1.77 6.26
CA VAL A 45 10.05 -1.71 5.25
C VAL A 45 11.30 -2.42 5.74
N ASP A 46 11.82 -2.04 6.93
CA ASP A 46 13.05 -2.61 7.48
C ASP A 46 12.88 -4.12 7.80
N ALA A 47 11.73 -4.51 8.33
CA ALA A 47 11.45 -5.91 8.61
C ALA A 47 11.30 -6.76 7.34
N ALA A 48 11.02 -6.16 6.20
CA ALA A 48 10.94 -6.85 4.92
C ALA A 48 12.32 -7.32 4.40
N GLU A 49 13.42 -6.77 4.94
CA GLU A 49 14.78 -7.19 4.55
C GLU A 49 15.22 -8.50 5.20
N ASP A 50 14.51 -8.99 6.22
CA ASP A 50 14.76 -10.31 6.79
C ASP A 50 14.35 -11.40 5.79
N ALA A 51 15.32 -12.22 5.36
CA ALA A 51 15.09 -13.28 4.38
C ALA A 51 14.00 -14.28 4.79
N SER A 52 13.77 -14.46 6.09
CA SER A 52 12.75 -15.37 6.61
C SER A 52 11.31 -14.93 6.33
N VAL A 53 11.09 -13.65 5.98
CA VAL A 53 9.76 -13.10 5.68
C VAL A 53 9.57 -12.71 4.22
N HIS A 54 10.57 -12.84 3.36
CA HIS A 54 10.47 -12.44 1.95
C HIS A 54 9.25 -13.07 1.25
N ASP A 55 9.03 -14.38 1.39
CA ASP A 55 7.88 -15.06 0.80
C ASP A 55 6.56 -14.47 1.27
N LYS A 56 6.46 -14.13 2.54
CA LYS A 56 5.27 -13.49 3.10
C LYS A 56 5.05 -12.07 2.58
N VAL A 57 6.13 -11.30 2.42
CA VAL A 57 6.07 -9.94 1.84
C VAL A 57 5.56 -10.00 0.41
N TYR A 58 6.12 -10.89 -0.41
CA TYR A 58 5.67 -11.09 -1.79
C TYR A 58 4.26 -11.67 -1.88
N SER A 59 3.91 -12.61 -1.00
CA SER A 59 2.55 -13.15 -0.93
C SER A 59 1.50 -12.05 -0.74
N ILE A 60 1.77 -11.10 0.17
CA ILE A 60 0.84 -10.00 0.47
C ILE A 60 0.87 -8.94 -0.62
N ASN A 61 2.07 -8.43 -0.99
CA ASN A 61 2.19 -7.24 -1.82
C ASN A 61 2.08 -7.52 -3.32
N ALA A 62 2.46 -8.71 -3.77
CA ALA A 62 2.48 -9.08 -5.18
C ALA A 62 1.42 -10.13 -5.52
N PHE A 63 1.46 -11.32 -4.92
CA PHE A 63 0.60 -12.44 -5.33
C PHE A 63 -0.88 -12.20 -4.97
N ALA A 64 -1.17 -11.71 -3.76
CA ALA A 64 -2.53 -11.36 -3.37
C ALA A 64 -3.07 -10.19 -4.24
N THR A 65 -2.24 -9.20 -4.54
CA THR A 65 -2.59 -8.10 -5.45
C THR A 65 -2.92 -8.61 -6.86
N LYS A 66 -2.10 -9.53 -7.40
CA LYS A 66 -2.34 -10.18 -8.68
C LYS A 66 -3.66 -10.92 -8.69
N ASN A 67 -3.93 -11.74 -7.67
CA ASN A 67 -5.17 -12.49 -7.53
C ASN A 67 -6.41 -11.55 -7.49
N ILE A 68 -6.33 -10.45 -6.74
CA ILE A 68 -7.40 -9.45 -6.72
C ILE A 68 -7.60 -8.82 -8.10
N ALA A 69 -6.52 -8.49 -8.82
CA ALA A 69 -6.58 -7.94 -10.17
C ALA A 69 -7.22 -8.92 -11.17
N GLU A 70 -6.90 -10.22 -11.08
CA GLU A 70 -7.52 -11.27 -11.90
C GLU A 70 -9.04 -11.33 -11.68
N ILE A 71 -9.48 -11.25 -10.41
CA ILE A 71 -10.90 -11.22 -10.07
C ILE A 71 -11.57 -9.92 -10.55
N CYS A 72 -10.91 -8.78 -10.42
CA CYS A 72 -11.40 -7.50 -10.96
C CYS A 72 -11.59 -7.55 -12.48
N LYS A 73 -10.67 -8.20 -13.19
CA LYS A 73 -10.78 -8.44 -14.64
C LYS A 73 -12.02 -9.26 -14.98
N GLU A 74 -12.23 -10.35 -14.28
CA GLU A 74 -13.40 -11.22 -14.45
C GLU A 74 -14.71 -10.47 -14.20
N LEU A 75 -14.76 -9.68 -13.14
CA LEU A 75 -15.93 -8.85 -12.78
C LEU A 75 -16.07 -7.60 -13.66
N SER A 76 -15.08 -7.28 -14.51
CA SER A 76 -14.99 -6.04 -15.28
C SER A 76 -15.05 -4.77 -14.40
N CYS A 77 -14.69 -4.88 -13.13
CA CYS A 77 -14.69 -3.78 -12.17
C CYS A 77 -13.37 -2.99 -12.19
N LYS A 78 -13.39 -1.78 -11.65
CA LYS A 78 -12.22 -0.90 -11.53
C LYS A 78 -11.35 -1.33 -10.35
N MET A 79 -10.05 -1.04 -10.42
CA MET A 79 -9.15 -1.23 -9.29
C MET A 79 -8.34 0.03 -8.98
N VAL A 80 -8.30 0.41 -7.70
CA VAL A 80 -7.38 1.41 -7.17
C VAL A 80 -6.36 0.68 -6.31
N TYR A 81 -5.10 0.73 -6.68
CA TYR A 81 -4.00 0.10 -5.95
C TYR A 81 -3.15 1.16 -5.26
N ILE A 82 -3.06 1.09 -3.93
CA ILE A 82 -2.20 1.98 -3.15
C ILE A 82 -0.78 1.44 -3.19
N SER A 83 0.11 2.17 -3.85
CA SER A 83 1.52 1.86 -3.99
C SER A 83 2.40 2.86 -3.24
N THR A 84 3.67 2.96 -3.57
CA THR A 84 4.69 3.70 -2.84
C THR A 84 5.70 4.34 -3.79
N ASP A 85 6.33 5.42 -3.36
CA ASP A 85 7.52 6.00 -4.00
C ASP A 85 8.77 5.10 -3.95
N TYR A 86 8.80 4.11 -3.05
CA TYR A 86 9.88 3.11 -2.97
C TYR A 86 10.04 2.23 -4.22
N VAL A 87 9.17 2.35 -5.22
CA VAL A 87 9.36 1.73 -6.54
C VAL A 87 10.46 2.41 -7.35
N PHE A 88 10.89 3.62 -6.96
CA PHE A 88 11.97 4.38 -7.56
C PHE A 88 13.27 4.27 -6.76
N GLY A 89 14.40 4.58 -7.41
CA GLY A 89 15.74 4.50 -6.79
C GLY A 89 16.12 5.70 -5.92
N GLY A 90 15.29 6.73 -5.85
CA GLY A 90 15.55 7.92 -5.04
C GLY A 90 16.70 8.79 -5.57
N GLN A 91 17.09 8.67 -6.83
CA GLN A 91 18.16 9.45 -7.46
C GLN A 91 17.59 10.68 -8.16
N GLY A 92 18.39 11.76 -8.18
CA GLY A 92 18.07 13.00 -8.90
C GLY A 92 17.37 14.04 -8.03
N ASP A 93 17.19 15.24 -8.63
CA ASP A 93 16.69 16.44 -7.95
C ASP A 93 15.27 16.83 -8.44
N ILE A 94 14.71 16.07 -9.36
CA ILE A 94 13.42 16.36 -9.99
C ILE A 94 12.40 15.34 -9.50
N PRO A 95 11.18 15.77 -9.12
CA PRO A 95 10.11 14.85 -8.74
C PRO A 95 9.75 13.90 -9.88
N TRP A 96 9.48 12.64 -9.53
CA TRP A 96 9.01 11.63 -10.48
C TRP A 96 7.63 11.99 -11.02
N GLY A 97 7.47 12.00 -12.33
CA GLY A 97 6.17 12.20 -12.96
C GLY A 97 5.25 10.98 -12.81
N PRO A 98 3.92 11.15 -12.97
CA PRO A 98 2.95 10.07 -12.82
C PRO A 98 3.18 8.91 -13.80
N ASP A 99 3.67 9.21 -15.00
CA ASP A 99 3.91 8.23 -16.06
C ASP A 99 5.35 7.69 -16.08
N CYS A 100 6.16 8.06 -15.07
CA CYS A 100 7.55 7.60 -14.99
C CYS A 100 7.61 6.09 -14.78
N GLN A 101 8.42 5.43 -15.61
CA GLN A 101 8.67 3.98 -15.57
C GLN A 101 10.14 3.64 -15.27
N ASP A 102 10.92 4.62 -14.84
CA ASP A 102 12.31 4.41 -14.42
C ASP A 102 12.37 3.80 -13.02
N PHE A 103 11.86 2.56 -12.94
CA PHE A 103 11.76 1.82 -11.69
C PHE A 103 13.12 1.25 -11.29
N ASN A 104 13.53 1.53 -10.06
CA ASN A 104 14.75 0.98 -9.49
C ASN A 104 14.62 0.78 -7.97
N PRO A 105 13.69 -0.08 -7.49
CA PRO A 105 13.47 -0.26 -6.07
C PRO A 105 14.69 -0.84 -5.37
N LEU A 106 15.15 -0.18 -4.30
CA LEU A 106 16.36 -0.53 -3.58
C LEU A 106 16.15 -1.64 -2.56
N ASN A 107 14.93 -1.81 -2.04
CA ASN A 107 14.60 -2.73 -0.96
C ASN A 107 13.53 -3.74 -1.35
N VAL A 108 13.37 -4.78 -0.52
CA VAL A 108 12.40 -5.87 -0.74
C VAL A 108 10.96 -5.36 -0.76
N TYR A 109 10.65 -4.42 0.13
CA TYR A 109 9.33 -3.79 0.15
C TYR A 109 8.99 -3.13 -1.20
N GLY A 110 9.87 -2.24 -1.68
CA GLY A 110 9.68 -1.56 -2.97
C GLY A 110 9.57 -2.53 -4.14
N LYS A 111 10.44 -3.56 -4.18
CA LYS A 111 10.39 -4.63 -5.21
C LYS A 111 9.06 -5.37 -5.20
N SER A 112 8.56 -5.73 -4.00
CA SER A 112 7.29 -6.43 -3.87
C SER A 112 6.08 -5.57 -4.26
N LYS A 113 6.12 -4.26 -3.94
CA LYS A 113 5.08 -3.31 -4.35
C LYS A 113 5.09 -3.08 -5.85
N LEU A 114 6.28 -2.95 -6.46
CA LEU A 114 6.42 -2.84 -7.92
C LEU A 114 5.87 -4.07 -8.64
N ALA A 115 6.14 -5.28 -8.14
CA ALA A 115 5.56 -6.50 -8.70
C ALA A 115 4.02 -6.49 -8.63
N GLY A 116 3.43 -5.90 -7.59
CA GLY A 116 1.99 -5.65 -7.51
C GLY A 116 1.50 -4.64 -8.57
N GLU A 117 2.20 -3.52 -8.78
CA GLU A 117 1.89 -2.55 -9.84
C GLU A 117 1.88 -3.20 -11.23
N GLN A 118 2.94 -3.98 -11.52
CA GLN A 118 3.08 -4.70 -12.79
C GLN A 118 1.95 -5.72 -13.01
N ALA A 119 1.52 -6.39 -11.95
CA ALA A 119 0.39 -7.31 -12.03
C ALA A 119 -0.93 -6.56 -12.34
N VAL A 120 -1.18 -5.43 -11.68
CA VAL A 120 -2.37 -4.61 -11.92
C VAL A 120 -2.38 -4.05 -13.34
N SER A 121 -1.30 -3.40 -13.78
CA SER A 121 -1.20 -2.76 -15.09
C SER A 121 -1.16 -3.78 -16.25
N GLY A 122 -0.63 -4.98 -16.01
CA GLY A 122 -0.60 -6.04 -17.01
C GLY A 122 -1.93 -6.81 -17.18
N LEU A 123 -2.82 -6.73 -16.21
CA LEU A 123 -4.09 -7.47 -16.20
C LEU A 123 -5.31 -6.61 -16.51
N LEU A 124 -5.30 -5.33 -16.13
CA LEU A 124 -6.47 -4.46 -16.13
C LEU A 124 -6.31 -3.27 -17.07
N ASP A 125 -7.41 -2.88 -17.71
CA ASP A 125 -7.53 -1.63 -18.50
C ASP A 125 -8.11 -0.49 -17.66
N LYS A 126 -8.82 -0.80 -16.56
CA LYS A 126 -9.51 0.17 -15.70
C LYS A 126 -8.92 0.16 -14.31
N PHE A 127 -7.79 0.84 -14.12
CA PHE A 127 -7.12 0.89 -12.84
C PHE A 127 -6.52 2.28 -12.56
N PHE A 128 -6.23 2.53 -11.28
CA PHE A 128 -5.35 3.58 -10.81
C PHE A 128 -4.29 2.98 -9.90
N ILE A 129 -3.04 3.38 -10.09
CA ILE A 129 -1.92 3.12 -9.18
C ILE A 129 -1.58 4.44 -8.49
N VAL A 130 -1.82 4.50 -7.18
CA VAL A 130 -1.61 5.71 -6.37
C VAL A 130 -0.35 5.50 -5.54
N ARG A 131 0.76 6.11 -5.95
CA ARG A 131 2.03 6.08 -5.23
C ARG A 131 2.04 7.15 -4.17
N ILE A 132 2.20 6.75 -2.93
CA ILE A 132 2.17 7.62 -1.76
C ILE A 132 3.47 7.50 -0.97
N ALA A 133 3.83 8.58 -0.28
CA ALA A 133 4.99 8.64 0.61
C ALA A 133 4.61 9.29 1.93
N TRP A 134 5.36 8.98 3.00
CA TRP A 134 5.28 9.63 4.31
C TRP A 134 3.85 9.83 4.81
N VAL A 135 3.09 8.75 4.79
CA VAL A 135 1.65 8.77 5.14
C VAL A 135 1.44 9.15 6.60
N PHE A 136 0.61 10.16 6.81
CA PHE A 136 0.24 10.61 8.16
C PHE A 136 -1.26 10.87 8.27
N GLY A 137 -1.77 10.81 9.50
CA GLY A 137 -3.17 11.05 9.77
C GLY A 137 -3.54 10.85 11.24
N ALA A 138 -4.82 11.07 11.53
CA ALA A 138 -5.36 10.96 12.88
C ALA A 138 -5.34 9.53 13.44
N ASN A 139 -5.31 8.51 12.56
CA ASN A 139 -5.37 7.11 12.97
C ASN A 139 -4.07 6.38 12.67
N GLY A 140 -3.80 5.31 13.43
CA GLY A 140 -2.58 4.51 13.28
C GLY A 140 -1.32 5.21 13.78
N GLY A 141 -0.19 4.52 13.69
CA GLY A 141 1.15 5.07 13.92
C GLY A 141 1.64 5.84 12.70
N ASN A 142 2.35 6.94 12.91
CA ASN A 142 3.02 7.69 11.85
C ASN A 142 4.17 8.54 12.44
N PHE A 143 5.00 9.10 11.53
CA PHE A 143 6.16 9.89 11.92
C PHE A 143 5.80 11.07 12.84
N VAL A 144 4.77 11.83 12.51
CA VAL A 144 4.35 13.01 13.32
C VAL A 144 4.02 12.60 14.74
N LYS A 145 3.22 11.55 14.94
CA LYS A 145 2.88 11.04 16.26
C LYS A 145 4.09 10.49 17.01
N THR A 146 5.02 9.87 16.28
CA THR A 146 6.26 9.36 16.87
C THR A 146 7.10 10.52 17.39
N MET A 147 7.28 11.59 16.60
CA MET A 147 8.04 12.77 17.04
C MET A 147 7.38 13.45 18.23
N LEU A 148 6.06 13.62 18.21
CA LEU A 148 5.31 14.18 19.35
C LEU A 148 5.45 13.34 20.65
N ARG A 149 5.54 12.03 20.52
CA ARG A 149 5.74 11.13 21.65
C ARG A 149 7.18 11.21 22.18
N LEU A 150 8.16 11.14 21.28
CA LEU A 150 9.57 11.18 21.65
C LEU A 150 9.95 12.53 22.26
N GLY A 151 9.44 13.66 21.75
CA GLY A 151 9.68 14.99 22.28
C GLY A 151 9.16 15.21 23.71
N LYS A 152 8.35 14.29 24.24
CA LYS A 152 7.91 14.33 25.67
C LYS A 152 8.89 13.61 26.60
N THR A 153 9.78 12.79 26.09
CA THR A 153 10.61 11.88 26.89
C THR A 153 12.11 11.97 26.58
N HIS A 154 12.49 12.72 25.54
CA HIS A 154 13.89 12.85 25.08
C HIS A 154 14.24 14.31 24.89
N ASP A 155 15.38 14.73 25.41
CA ASP A 155 15.89 16.09 25.24
C ASP A 155 16.48 16.32 23.83
N GLU A 156 16.91 15.25 23.17
CA GLU A 156 17.46 15.26 21.80
C GLU A 156 16.83 14.12 20.98
N ILE A 157 16.41 14.46 19.76
CA ILE A 157 15.90 13.49 18.79
C ILE A 157 16.73 13.63 17.52
N ARG A 158 17.32 12.52 17.05
CA ARG A 158 18.06 12.46 15.79
C ARG A 158 17.17 11.96 14.69
N VAL A 159 17.09 12.72 13.61
CA VAL A 159 16.28 12.43 12.44
C VAL A 159 17.14 12.51 11.19
N VAL A 160 16.93 11.59 10.26
CA VAL A 160 17.54 11.62 8.91
C VAL A 160 17.10 12.92 8.21
N ASN A 161 18.04 13.62 7.57
CA ASN A 161 17.77 14.91 6.93
C ASN A 161 18.20 14.99 5.45
N ASP A 162 18.61 13.87 4.87
CA ASP A 162 19.04 13.74 3.48
C ASP A 162 17.98 13.10 2.56
N GLN A 163 16.80 12.85 3.10
CA GLN A 163 15.66 12.34 2.34
C GLN A 163 14.71 13.48 1.95
N ILE A 164 14.37 13.55 0.67
CA ILE A 164 13.40 14.49 0.12
C ILE A 164 12.18 13.70 -0.33
N GLY A 165 11.00 14.11 0.09
CA GLY A 165 9.76 13.41 -0.24
C GLY A 165 8.52 14.28 -0.04
N THR A 166 7.37 13.77 -0.44
CA THR A 166 6.09 14.46 -0.34
C THR A 166 5.19 13.75 0.68
N PRO A 167 4.86 14.39 1.82
CA PRO A 167 3.97 13.79 2.80
C PRO A 167 2.55 13.65 2.25
N THR A 168 1.90 12.52 2.56
CA THR A 168 0.53 12.23 2.15
C THR A 168 -0.40 12.23 3.37
N TYR A 169 -1.35 13.16 3.40
CA TYR A 169 -2.38 13.19 4.43
C TYR A 169 -3.51 12.20 4.09
N THR A 170 -3.83 11.30 5.03
CA THR A 170 -4.80 10.22 4.77
C THR A 170 -6.21 10.70 4.49
N PHE A 171 -6.59 11.88 4.93
CA PHE A 171 -7.90 12.47 4.66
C PHE A 171 -8.01 12.96 3.22
N ASP A 172 -6.93 13.53 2.68
CA ASP A 172 -6.87 13.97 1.28
C ASP A 172 -6.75 12.79 0.30
N LEU A 173 -6.16 11.67 0.78
CA LEU A 173 -6.04 10.43 0.00
C LEU A 173 -7.40 9.73 -0.18
N ALA A 174 -8.31 9.85 0.78
CA ALA A 174 -9.59 9.13 0.80
C ALA A 174 -10.69 9.88 0.06
#